data_f6c1606805ea060f9aed9e013e3d7409
#
_entry.id   f6c1606805ea060f9aed9e013e3d7409
#
_cell.length_a   1.000
_cell.length_b   1.000
_cell.length_c   1.000
_cell.angle_alpha   90.00
_cell.angle_beta   90.00
_cell.angle_gamma   90.00
#
_symmetry.space_group_name_H-M   'P 1'
#
loop_
_entity.id
_entity.type
_entity.pdbx_description
1 polymer ?
#
loop_
_entity_poly.entity_id
_entity_poly.type
_entity_poly.pdbx_seq_one_letter_code
_entity_poly.pdbx_strand_id
1 'polypeptide(L)'
;MNYFSLISILLLSFSCGNSIQKESNAYYTKQDSIRCVEILNSATPGNLNTTDIAKLFLETPYQGGTLDRDSVERVVVRLDSLDCTTFVETITALTHCINNGDKDFNSFTKELEKIRYRNGVCNGYASRLHYFSEWILNNCKMGIVEEISPSNLITTENRTINFMSRNAEKYAGITNDSILAQIKATESTLSSLPFTYIPKDKVAYLTPNIVSEGDIIAIVTNIEGLDFSHVGFATFVDGEVHLLHASSGKKEVIIDPLPLSEYLAKFKHHKGIRILRAN
;
A
#
# COMPACT_ATOMS: atom_id res chain seq x y z
N MET A 1 7.80 -84.74 3.19
CA MET A 1 8.72 -83.60 3.03
C MET A 1 7.89 -82.40 2.62
N ASN A 2 7.53 -81.57 3.61
CA ASN A 2 6.67 -80.41 3.38
C ASN A 2 7.52 -79.15 3.24
N TYR A 3 7.45 -78.50 2.12
CA TYR A 3 8.06 -77.19 1.91
C TYR A 3 7.03 -76.10 2.28
N PHE A 4 7.28 -75.40 3.35
CA PHE A 4 6.60 -74.16 3.69
C PHE A 4 7.28 -72.98 2.96
N SER A 5 6.56 -72.36 2.06
CA SER A 5 6.99 -71.12 1.37
C SER A 5 6.58 -69.90 2.24
N LEU A 6 7.57 -69.21 2.80
CA LEU A 6 7.33 -67.90 3.50
C LEU A 6 7.19 -66.82 2.42
N ILE A 7 5.97 -66.26 2.37
CA ILE A 7 5.72 -65.02 1.63
C ILE A 7 5.95 -63.84 2.57
N SER A 8 7.06 -63.12 2.38
CA SER A 8 7.33 -61.85 3.06
C SER A 8 6.48 -60.75 2.44
N ILE A 9 5.48 -60.26 3.18
CA ILE A 9 4.69 -59.08 2.84
C ILE A 9 5.48 -57.85 3.26
N LEU A 10 5.98 -57.10 2.26
CA LEU A 10 6.62 -55.80 2.43
C LEU A 10 5.53 -54.73 2.65
N LEU A 11 5.32 -54.35 3.90
CA LEU A 11 4.45 -53.19 4.23
C LEU A 11 5.18 -51.90 3.88
N LEU A 12 4.85 -51.30 2.75
CA LEU A 12 5.21 -49.93 2.43
C LEU A 12 4.34 -48.96 3.25
N SER A 13 4.91 -48.44 4.31
CA SER A 13 4.33 -47.36 5.09
C SER A 13 4.43 -46.06 4.27
N PHE A 14 3.34 -45.66 3.60
CA PHE A 14 3.19 -44.32 3.11
C PHE A 14 3.07 -43.35 4.29
N SER A 15 4.17 -42.71 4.64
CA SER A 15 4.15 -41.54 5.52
C SER A 15 3.54 -40.39 4.74
N CYS A 16 2.25 -40.17 4.95
CA CYS A 16 1.58 -38.93 4.50
C CYS A 16 2.11 -37.82 5.41
N GLY A 17 3.17 -37.15 4.97
CA GLY A 17 3.64 -35.93 5.60
C GLY A 17 2.55 -34.88 5.48
N ASN A 18 1.75 -34.67 6.53
CA ASN A 18 0.94 -33.48 6.71
C ASN A 18 1.92 -32.30 6.76
N SER A 19 2.17 -31.68 5.60
CA SER A 19 2.68 -30.32 5.54
C SER A 19 1.61 -29.45 6.19
N ILE A 20 1.82 -29.03 7.45
CA ILE A 20 1.06 -27.96 8.06
C ILE A 20 1.33 -26.75 7.18
N GLN A 21 0.42 -26.46 6.24
CA GLN A 21 0.35 -25.14 5.61
C GLN A 21 0.06 -24.20 6.77
N LYS A 22 1.05 -23.37 7.10
CA LYS A 22 0.87 -22.26 8.01
C LYS A 22 -0.19 -21.38 7.34
N GLU A 23 -1.43 -21.44 7.83
CA GLU A 23 -2.51 -20.59 7.34
C GLU A 23 -1.98 -19.16 7.31
N SER A 24 -2.11 -18.50 6.17
CA SER A 24 -1.72 -17.11 6.03
C SER A 24 -2.50 -16.32 7.08
N ASN A 25 -1.83 -15.47 7.88
CA ASN A 25 -2.45 -14.58 8.85
C ASN A 25 -3.23 -13.46 8.14
N ALA A 26 -3.83 -13.76 6.98
CA ALA A 26 -4.55 -12.83 6.13
C ALA A 26 -6.07 -13.00 6.31
N TYR A 27 -6.77 -11.87 6.34
CA TYR A 27 -8.23 -11.81 6.28
C TYR A 27 -8.67 -11.40 4.88
N TYR A 28 -9.46 -12.23 4.22
CA TYR A 28 -9.93 -12.01 2.85
C TYR A 28 -11.19 -12.83 2.57
N THR A 29 -11.90 -12.49 1.50
CA THR A 29 -12.98 -13.31 0.95
C THR A 29 -12.46 -14.24 -0.15
N LYS A 30 -13.18 -15.31 -0.44
CA LYS A 30 -12.86 -16.18 -1.58
C LYS A 30 -12.81 -15.38 -2.90
N GLN A 31 -13.68 -14.37 -3.04
CA GLN A 31 -13.73 -13.55 -4.24
C GLN A 31 -12.47 -12.67 -4.39
N ASP A 32 -11.93 -12.16 -3.28
CA ASP A 32 -10.66 -11.40 -3.31
C ASP A 32 -9.52 -12.27 -3.84
N SER A 33 -9.41 -13.52 -3.34
CA SER A 33 -8.35 -14.43 -3.79
C SER A 33 -8.51 -14.82 -5.27
N ILE A 34 -9.72 -15.04 -5.75
CA ILE A 34 -9.99 -15.34 -7.17
C ILE A 34 -9.60 -14.15 -8.02
N ARG A 35 -10.12 -12.95 -7.74
CA ARG A 35 -9.82 -11.72 -8.50
C ARG A 35 -8.31 -11.42 -8.52
N CYS A 36 -7.62 -11.59 -7.39
CA CYS A 36 -6.17 -11.41 -7.34
C CYS A 36 -5.45 -12.35 -8.31
N VAL A 37 -5.75 -13.66 -8.27
CA VAL A 37 -5.12 -14.65 -9.15
C VAL A 37 -5.45 -14.41 -10.62
N GLU A 38 -6.67 -13.97 -10.94
CA GLU A 38 -7.07 -13.58 -12.30
C GLU A 38 -6.20 -12.42 -12.81
N ILE A 39 -6.01 -11.36 -12.01
CA ILE A 39 -5.16 -10.22 -12.36
C ILE A 39 -3.70 -10.68 -12.55
N LEU A 40 -3.15 -11.45 -11.62
CA LEU A 40 -1.78 -11.95 -11.70
C LEU A 40 -1.54 -12.83 -12.95
N ASN A 41 -2.56 -13.58 -13.38
CA ASN A 41 -2.45 -14.43 -14.58
C ASN A 41 -2.77 -13.69 -15.89
N SER A 42 -3.41 -12.54 -15.85
CA SER A 42 -3.69 -11.73 -17.06
C SER A 42 -2.47 -10.95 -17.54
N ALA A 43 -1.42 -10.85 -16.74
CA ALA A 43 -0.23 -10.06 -17.01
C ALA A 43 1.05 -10.93 -17.05
N THR A 44 2.04 -10.47 -17.81
CA THR A 44 3.39 -11.00 -17.81
C THR A 44 4.38 -9.89 -17.46
N PRO A 45 5.57 -10.20 -16.93
CA PRO A 45 6.58 -9.19 -16.62
C PRO A 45 6.84 -8.24 -17.78
N GLY A 46 6.78 -6.92 -17.52
CA GLY A 46 7.01 -5.88 -18.53
C GLY A 46 5.87 -5.62 -19.52
N ASN A 47 4.73 -6.33 -19.42
CA ASN A 47 3.60 -6.18 -20.35
C ASN A 47 2.53 -5.19 -19.86
N LEU A 48 2.44 -4.97 -18.55
CA LEU A 48 1.58 -3.97 -17.92
C LEU A 48 2.43 -3.09 -16.99
N ASN A 49 2.22 -1.78 -17.07
CA ASN A 49 2.77 -0.87 -16.09
C ASN A 49 1.82 -0.72 -14.87
N THR A 50 2.29 -0.06 -13.82
CA THR A 50 1.52 0.17 -12.58
C THR A 50 0.16 0.82 -12.86
N THR A 51 0.10 1.77 -13.80
CA THR A 51 -1.16 2.47 -14.15
C THR A 51 -2.15 1.55 -14.85
N ASP A 52 -1.68 0.62 -15.71
CA ASP A 52 -2.56 -0.35 -16.37
C ASP A 52 -3.22 -1.27 -15.34
N ILE A 53 -2.44 -1.72 -14.34
CA ILE A 53 -2.98 -2.53 -13.24
C ILE A 53 -3.96 -1.69 -12.40
N ALA A 54 -3.63 -0.44 -12.10
CA ALA A 54 -4.50 0.46 -11.35
C ALA A 54 -5.84 0.71 -12.07
N LYS A 55 -5.84 0.83 -13.40
CA LYS A 55 -7.06 1.00 -14.23
C LYS A 55 -8.00 -0.21 -14.19
N LEU A 56 -7.53 -1.41 -13.83
CA LEU A 56 -8.41 -2.58 -13.61
C LEU A 56 -9.33 -2.41 -12.39
N PHE A 57 -9.08 -1.40 -11.56
CA PHE A 57 -9.86 -1.06 -10.37
C PHE A 57 -10.76 0.17 -10.55
N LEU A 58 -10.83 0.76 -11.74
CA LEU A 58 -11.77 1.86 -12.01
C LEU A 58 -13.20 1.43 -11.60
N GLU A 59 -13.97 2.38 -11.04
CA GLU A 59 -15.33 2.18 -10.51
C GLU A 59 -15.40 1.25 -9.28
N THR A 60 -14.26 0.74 -8.78
CA THR A 60 -14.26 0.00 -7.51
C THR A 60 -14.69 0.93 -6.38
N PRO A 61 -15.68 0.55 -5.53
CA PRO A 61 -16.21 1.40 -4.47
C PRO A 61 -15.14 1.89 -3.48
N TYR A 62 -15.24 3.15 -3.05
CA TYR A 62 -14.43 3.68 -1.94
C TYR A 62 -14.99 3.22 -0.61
N GLN A 63 -14.14 2.66 0.24
CA GLN A 63 -14.48 2.33 1.63
C GLN A 63 -13.28 2.57 2.55
N GLY A 64 -13.38 3.56 3.45
CA GLY A 64 -12.37 3.80 4.48
C GLY A 64 -12.54 2.87 5.68
N GLY A 65 -11.46 2.70 6.47
CA GLY A 65 -11.48 1.94 7.72
C GLY A 65 -11.60 0.43 7.55
N THR A 66 -11.31 -0.11 6.38
CA THR A 66 -11.43 -1.55 6.11
C THR A 66 -10.41 -2.39 6.86
N LEU A 67 -9.33 -1.78 7.33
CA LEU A 67 -8.25 -2.44 8.08
C LEU A 67 -8.54 -2.58 9.59
N ASP A 68 -9.50 -1.78 10.13
CA ASP A 68 -9.78 -1.70 11.58
C ASP A 68 -11.02 -2.53 11.95
N ARG A 69 -11.05 -3.81 11.54
CA ARG A 69 -12.23 -4.68 11.72
C ARG A 69 -12.18 -5.55 12.96
N ASP A 70 -11.00 -5.98 13.37
CA ASP A 70 -10.79 -6.96 14.42
C ASP A 70 -9.91 -6.41 15.53
N SER A 71 -10.03 -7.00 16.74
CA SER A 71 -9.12 -6.73 17.86
C SER A 71 -7.69 -7.28 17.64
N VAL A 72 -7.52 -8.16 16.65
CA VAL A 72 -6.24 -8.75 16.26
C VAL A 72 -5.83 -8.21 14.90
N GLU A 73 -4.67 -7.58 14.84
CA GLU A 73 -4.10 -7.08 13.59
C GLU A 73 -3.76 -8.22 12.63
N ARG A 74 -4.18 -8.10 11.39
CA ARG A 74 -3.95 -9.08 10.32
C ARG A 74 -3.74 -8.39 8.99
N VAL A 75 -3.16 -9.11 8.04
CA VAL A 75 -3.08 -8.65 6.65
C VAL A 75 -4.47 -8.71 6.02
N VAL A 76 -5.19 -7.59 6.00
CA VAL A 76 -6.51 -7.52 5.36
C VAL A 76 -6.34 -7.30 3.87
N VAL A 77 -6.98 -8.18 3.07
CA VAL A 77 -7.11 -8.05 1.62
C VAL A 77 -8.56 -7.75 1.26
N ARG A 78 -8.77 -6.65 0.57
CA ARG A 78 -10.05 -6.27 -0.03
C ARG A 78 -9.76 -5.77 -1.44
N LEU A 79 -10.37 -6.41 -2.44
CA LEU A 79 -10.29 -5.98 -3.84
C LEU A 79 -11.63 -5.46 -4.36
N ASP A 80 -12.69 -5.62 -3.57
CA ASP A 80 -14.05 -5.16 -3.87
C ASP A 80 -14.33 -3.72 -3.42
N SER A 81 -13.52 -3.19 -2.50
CA SER A 81 -13.64 -1.82 -1.99
C SER A 81 -12.33 -1.37 -1.36
N LEU A 82 -11.90 -0.13 -1.63
CA LEU A 82 -10.59 0.39 -1.27
C LEU A 82 -10.70 1.84 -0.78
N ASP A 83 -9.82 2.24 0.13
CA ASP A 83 -9.49 3.65 0.35
C ASP A 83 -8.22 4.03 -0.41
N CYS A 84 -7.78 5.28 -0.30
CA CYS A 84 -6.64 5.78 -1.05
C CYS A 84 -5.34 5.03 -0.73
N THR A 85 -5.11 4.69 0.54
CA THR A 85 -3.89 4.00 0.98
C THR A 85 -3.93 2.52 0.57
N THR A 86 -5.03 1.82 0.86
CA THR A 86 -5.18 0.41 0.50
C THR A 86 -5.18 0.20 -1.01
N PHE A 87 -5.66 1.18 -1.79
CA PHE A 87 -5.54 1.18 -3.25
C PHE A 87 -4.08 1.20 -3.69
N VAL A 88 -3.30 2.17 -3.19
CA VAL A 88 -1.87 2.27 -3.54
C VAL A 88 -1.10 1.01 -3.12
N GLU A 89 -1.31 0.51 -1.90
CA GLU A 89 -0.65 -0.70 -1.42
C GLU A 89 -0.99 -1.94 -2.26
N THR A 90 -2.28 -2.11 -2.60
CA THR A 90 -2.75 -3.23 -3.41
C THR A 90 -2.14 -3.22 -4.81
N ILE A 91 -2.16 -2.05 -5.48
CA ILE A 91 -1.60 -1.93 -6.82
C ILE A 91 -0.08 -2.14 -6.81
N THR A 92 0.63 -1.56 -5.85
CA THR A 92 2.08 -1.77 -5.69
C THR A 92 2.41 -3.24 -5.48
N ALA A 93 1.67 -3.95 -4.62
CA ALA A 93 1.87 -5.38 -4.39
C ALA A 93 1.60 -6.23 -5.65
N LEU A 94 0.53 -5.93 -6.38
CA LEU A 94 0.22 -6.60 -7.66
C LEU A 94 1.33 -6.35 -8.70
N THR A 95 1.79 -5.11 -8.83
CA THR A 95 2.88 -4.73 -9.75
C THR A 95 4.14 -5.52 -9.45
N HIS A 96 4.56 -5.59 -8.19
CA HIS A 96 5.74 -6.36 -7.78
C HIS A 96 5.57 -7.85 -8.06
N CYS A 97 4.42 -8.45 -7.72
CA CYS A 97 4.16 -9.86 -8.02
C CYS A 97 4.24 -10.15 -9.51
N ILE A 98 3.64 -9.30 -10.35
CA ILE A 98 3.67 -9.45 -11.81
C ILE A 98 5.11 -9.35 -12.34
N ASN A 99 5.87 -8.35 -11.89
CA ASN A 99 7.26 -8.15 -12.30
C ASN A 99 8.17 -9.33 -11.89
N ASN A 100 7.90 -9.93 -10.72
CA ASN A 100 8.61 -11.12 -10.24
C ASN A 100 8.14 -12.43 -10.91
N GLY A 101 7.04 -12.39 -11.66
CA GLY A 101 6.44 -13.60 -12.25
C GLY A 101 5.62 -14.43 -11.27
N ASP A 102 5.29 -13.90 -10.09
CA ASP A 102 4.44 -14.55 -9.10
C ASP A 102 2.98 -14.62 -9.60
N LYS A 103 2.33 -15.78 -9.42
CA LYS A 103 0.98 -16.04 -9.95
C LYS A 103 -0.01 -16.52 -8.91
N ASP A 104 0.36 -16.54 -7.65
CA ASP A 104 -0.47 -17.08 -6.58
C ASP A 104 -0.82 -16.03 -5.51
N PHE A 105 -1.95 -16.25 -4.85
CA PHE A 105 -2.50 -15.34 -3.85
C PHE A 105 -1.61 -15.22 -2.58
N ASN A 106 -0.85 -16.27 -2.25
CA ASN A 106 0.01 -16.23 -1.07
C ASN A 106 1.24 -15.33 -1.30
N SER A 107 1.80 -15.32 -2.51
CA SER A 107 2.85 -14.37 -2.91
C SER A 107 2.34 -12.93 -2.81
N PHE A 108 1.13 -12.66 -3.31
CA PHE A 108 0.51 -11.34 -3.18
C PHE A 108 0.29 -10.91 -1.72
N THR A 109 -0.23 -11.81 -0.87
CA THR A 109 -0.46 -11.47 0.56
C THR A 109 0.83 -11.18 1.31
N LYS A 110 1.91 -11.89 1.00
CA LYS A 110 3.24 -11.62 1.55
C LYS A 110 3.80 -10.27 1.09
N GLU A 111 3.64 -9.94 -0.19
CA GLU A 111 4.10 -8.66 -0.71
C GLU A 111 3.28 -7.50 -0.11
N LEU A 112 1.96 -7.67 0.04
CA LEU A 112 1.11 -6.69 0.71
C LEU A 112 1.47 -6.51 2.19
N GLU A 113 1.79 -7.59 2.91
CA GLU A 113 2.31 -7.52 4.29
C GLU A 113 3.60 -6.71 4.34
N LYS A 114 4.54 -7.01 3.44
CA LYS A 114 5.84 -6.34 3.34
C LYS A 114 5.69 -4.82 3.12
N ILE A 115 4.73 -4.40 2.30
CA ILE A 115 4.48 -2.99 1.97
C ILE A 115 3.79 -2.25 3.12
N ARG A 116 2.84 -2.90 3.82
CA ARG A 116 1.94 -2.28 4.81
C ARG A 116 2.51 -2.19 6.20
N TYR A 117 3.44 -3.08 6.56
CA TYR A 117 3.91 -3.20 7.93
C TYR A 117 5.40 -2.87 8.07
N ARG A 118 5.76 -2.32 9.22
CA ARG A 118 7.14 -1.94 9.55
C ARG A 118 8.08 -3.15 9.45
N ASN A 119 9.16 -2.98 8.67
CA ASN A 119 10.12 -4.04 8.31
C ASN A 119 9.46 -5.28 7.67
N GLY A 120 8.27 -5.12 7.07
CA GLY A 120 7.56 -6.16 6.34
C GLY A 120 6.88 -7.23 7.20
N VAL A 121 6.62 -6.95 8.49
CA VAL A 121 6.08 -7.94 9.41
C VAL A 121 4.87 -7.40 10.16
N CYS A 122 3.72 -8.09 10.00
CA CYS A 122 2.50 -7.84 10.77
C CYS A 122 2.67 -8.34 12.21
N ASN A 123 2.96 -7.44 13.14
CA ASN A 123 3.16 -7.73 14.56
C ASN A 123 2.34 -6.76 15.44
N GLY A 124 1.02 -6.85 15.35
CA GLY A 124 0.09 -6.01 16.08
C GLY A 124 -0.10 -4.62 15.45
N TYR A 125 -1.09 -3.89 15.96
CA TYR A 125 -1.59 -2.62 15.42
C TYR A 125 -0.50 -1.58 15.18
N ALA A 126 0.41 -1.39 16.13
CA ALA A 126 1.48 -0.40 16.02
C ALA A 126 2.58 -0.75 14.99
N SER A 127 2.58 -1.97 14.43
CA SER A 127 3.49 -2.33 13.34
C SER A 127 3.01 -1.86 11.96
N ARG A 128 1.72 -1.54 11.81
CA ARG A 128 1.16 -0.98 10.59
C ARG A 128 1.74 0.41 10.35
N LEU A 129 2.05 0.73 9.11
CA LEU A 129 2.61 2.03 8.71
C LEU A 129 1.49 3.06 8.61
N HIS A 130 1.05 3.58 9.77
CA HIS A 130 -0.12 4.47 9.88
C HIS A 130 0.08 5.85 9.26
N TYR A 131 1.30 6.38 9.32
CA TYR A 131 1.69 7.64 8.68
C TYR A 131 2.32 7.37 7.33
N PHE A 132 1.90 8.07 6.31
CA PHE A 132 2.46 7.85 4.98
C PHE A 132 3.94 8.27 4.89
N SER A 133 4.40 9.19 5.75
CA SER A 133 5.83 9.47 5.94
C SER A 133 6.61 8.23 6.38
N GLU A 134 6.08 7.46 7.34
CA GLU A 134 6.71 6.22 7.77
C GLU A 134 6.66 5.16 6.67
N TRP A 135 5.52 5.08 5.95
CA TRP A 135 5.35 4.22 4.80
C TRP A 135 6.44 4.48 3.73
N ILE A 136 6.69 5.76 3.40
CA ILE A 136 7.74 6.16 2.46
C ILE A 136 9.11 5.71 2.96
N LEU A 137 9.47 6.07 4.20
CA LEU A 137 10.79 5.75 4.78
C LEU A 137 11.04 4.24 4.81
N ASN A 138 10.05 3.46 5.26
CA ASN A 138 10.16 2.01 5.34
C ASN A 138 10.29 1.37 3.95
N ASN A 139 9.44 1.76 3.01
CA ASN A 139 9.39 1.15 1.69
C ASN A 139 10.58 1.59 0.80
N CYS A 140 11.11 2.80 0.96
CA CYS A 140 12.39 3.20 0.36
C CYS A 140 13.55 2.37 0.92
N LYS A 141 13.62 2.22 2.26
CA LYS A 141 14.66 1.39 2.91
C LYS A 141 14.62 -0.07 2.44
N MET A 142 13.44 -0.60 2.18
CA MET A 142 13.24 -1.98 1.71
C MET A 142 13.42 -2.14 0.19
N GLY A 143 13.68 -1.07 -0.54
CA GLY A 143 13.84 -1.09 -2.00
C GLY A 143 12.55 -1.38 -2.76
N ILE A 144 11.38 -1.10 -2.15
CA ILE A 144 10.06 -1.28 -2.77
C ILE A 144 9.73 -0.09 -3.66
N VAL A 145 10.07 1.12 -3.18
CA VAL A 145 9.90 2.36 -3.92
C VAL A 145 11.16 3.22 -3.80
N GLU A 146 11.36 4.13 -4.75
CA GLU A 146 12.31 5.23 -4.63
C GLU A 146 11.58 6.58 -4.61
N GLU A 147 12.13 7.56 -3.90
CA GLU A 147 11.56 8.90 -3.86
C GLU A 147 12.16 9.79 -4.95
N ILE A 148 11.29 10.40 -5.75
CA ILE A 148 11.65 11.34 -6.82
C ILE A 148 11.60 12.76 -6.25
N SER A 149 12.78 13.34 -5.99
CA SER A 149 12.93 14.66 -5.33
C SER A 149 13.75 15.64 -6.20
N PRO A 150 13.13 16.27 -7.20
CA PRO A 150 13.83 17.22 -8.08
C PRO A 150 14.25 18.45 -7.30
N SER A 151 15.57 18.67 -7.18
CA SER A 151 16.18 19.66 -6.28
C SER A 151 15.73 21.12 -6.53
N ASN A 152 15.33 21.45 -7.76
CA ASN A 152 14.85 22.77 -8.15
C ASN A 152 13.37 23.01 -7.82
N LEU A 153 12.61 21.98 -7.47
CA LEU A 153 11.17 22.09 -7.18
C LEU A 153 10.84 21.91 -5.70
N ILE A 154 11.68 21.23 -4.94
CA ILE A 154 11.42 20.88 -3.54
C ILE A 154 11.56 22.07 -2.60
N THR A 155 10.87 21.98 -1.47
CA THR A 155 11.09 22.77 -0.25
C THR A 155 11.17 21.84 0.95
N THR A 156 11.83 22.30 2.02
CA THR A 156 12.00 21.55 3.26
C THR A 156 11.49 22.38 4.43
N GLU A 157 10.80 21.74 5.37
CA GLU A 157 10.34 22.36 6.61
C GLU A 157 10.45 21.38 7.78
N ASN A 158 10.34 21.88 9.00
CA ASN A 158 10.13 21.05 10.19
C ASN A 158 8.62 20.90 10.42
N ARG A 159 8.17 19.67 10.73
CA ARG A 159 6.75 19.38 11.00
C ARG A 159 6.60 18.60 12.30
N THR A 160 5.59 18.98 13.08
CA THR A 160 5.12 18.15 14.19
C THR A 160 4.10 17.16 13.65
N ILE A 161 4.36 15.87 13.83
CA ILE A 161 3.45 14.77 13.46
C ILE A 161 2.96 14.14 14.75
N ASN A 162 1.65 14.26 15.04
CA ASN A 162 1.04 13.76 16.29
C ASN A 162 -0.48 13.60 16.18
N PHE A 163 -0.99 13.45 14.96
CA PHE A 163 -2.45 13.40 14.71
C PHE A 163 -3.12 12.22 15.41
N MET A 164 -2.52 11.01 15.33
CA MET A 164 -3.12 9.84 15.95
C MET A 164 -3.09 9.88 17.47
N SER A 165 -1.95 10.26 18.06
CA SER A 165 -1.86 10.32 19.53
C SER A 165 -2.74 11.40 20.15
N ARG A 166 -2.99 12.51 19.44
CA ARG A 166 -3.93 13.58 19.84
C ARG A 166 -5.41 13.19 19.68
N ASN A 167 -5.70 12.21 18.88
CA ASN A 167 -7.05 11.72 18.57
C ASN A 167 -7.17 10.21 18.85
N ALA A 168 -6.44 9.71 19.85
CA ALA A 168 -6.32 8.27 20.11
C ALA A 168 -7.68 7.57 20.28
N GLU A 169 -8.66 8.28 20.81
CA GLU A 169 -10.04 7.81 21.02
C GLU A 169 -10.80 7.49 19.72
N LYS A 170 -10.32 7.99 18.58
CA LYS A 170 -10.91 7.71 17.26
C LYS A 170 -10.35 6.44 16.60
N TYR A 171 -9.30 5.86 17.18
CA TYR A 171 -8.58 4.71 16.62
C TYR A 171 -8.82 3.47 17.48
N ALA A 172 -9.75 2.63 17.08
CA ALA A 172 -10.14 1.43 17.82
C ALA A 172 -8.99 0.46 18.11
N GLY A 173 -7.94 0.46 17.28
CA GLY A 173 -6.74 -0.37 17.47
C GLY A 173 -5.79 0.14 18.55
N ILE A 174 -5.96 1.37 19.05
CA ILE A 174 -5.21 1.91 20.21
C ILE A 174 -5.91 1.45 21.50
N THR A 175 -5.76 0.19 21.84
CA THR A 175 -6.51 -0.45 22.94
C THR A 175 -5.86 -0.31 24.31
N ASN A 176 -4.61 0.16 24.38
CA ASN A 176 -3.86 0.30 25.63
C ASN A 176 -2.69 1.29 25.51
N ASP A 177 -2.12 1.65 26.67
CA ASP A 177 -1.02 2.63 26.76
C ASP A 177 0.25 2.18 26.06
N SER A 178 0.51 0.87 25.94
CA SER A 178 1.69 0.36 25.24
C SER A 178 1.61 0.63 23.73
N ILE A 179 0.45 0.42 23.12
CA ILE A 179 0.23 0.74 21.70
C ILE A 179 0.32 2.25 21.50
N LEU A 180 -0.31 3.05 22.36
CA LEU A 180 -0.24 4.50 22.27
C LEU A 180 1.21 5.02 22.41
N ALA A 181 2.00 4.42 23.30
CA ALA A 181 3.41 4.77 23.46
C ALA A 181 4.23 4.47 22.19
N GLN A 182 3.96 3.35 21.52
CA GLN A 182 4.62 3.00 20.25
C GLN A 182 4.24 3.99 19.12
N ILE A 183 2.95 4.37 19.01
CA ILE A 183 2.51 5.41 18.07
C ILE A 183 3.22 6.74 18.36
N LYS A 184 3.27 7.19 19.62
CA LYS A 184 3.98 8.41 20.01
C LYS A 184 5.48 8.36 19.70
N ALA A 185 6.12 7.19 19.84
CA ALA A 185 7.53 7.02 19.48
C ALA A 185 7.75 7.19 17.96
N THR A 186 6.87 6.62 17.15
CA THR A 186 6.85 6.82 15.69
C THR A 186 6.66 8.30 15.35
N GLU A 187 5.67 8.95 15.92
CA GLU A 187 5.38 10.38 15.71
C GLU A 187 6.57 11.27 16.07
N SER A 188 7.23 10.99 17.20
CA SER A 188 8.44 11.70 17.63
C SER A 188 9.59 11.52 16.62
N THR A 189 9.79 10.30 16.13
CA THR A 189 10.79 10.02 15.10
C THR A 189 10.50 10.78 13.82
N LEU A 190 9.28 10.72 13.31
CA LEU A 190 8.88 11.43 12.08
C LEU A 190 9.00 12.95 12.23
N SER A 191 8.65 13.50 13.40
CA SER A 191 8.76 14.93 13.70
C SER A 191 10.19 15.43 13.79
N SER A 192 11.16 14.54 14.06
CA SER A 192 12.60 14.89 14.13
C SER A 192 13.27 14.97 12.76
N LEU A 193 12.62 14.47 11.71
CA LEU A 193 13.16 14.43 10.36
C LEU A 193 12.76 15.67 9.56
N PRO A 194 13.65 16.17 8.67
CA PRO A 194 13.27 17.21 7.73
C PRO A 194 12.16 16.70 6.81
N PHE A 195 11.12 17.51 6.63
CA PHE A 195 9.98 17.18 5.77
C PHE A 195 10.11 17.89 4.44
N THR A 196 10.47 17.14 3.39
CA THR A 196 10.70 17.66 2.04
C THR A 196 9.52 17.32 1.14
N TYR A 197 9.08 18.28 0.31
CA TYR A 197 7.97 18.09 -0.63
C TYR A 197 8.05 19.11 -1.77
N ILE A 198 7.29 18.88 -2.85
CA ILE A 198 7.07 19.83 -3.96
C ILE A 198 5.85 20.68 -3.60
N PRO A 199 5.97 22.01 -3.39
CA PRO A 199 4.82 22.89 -3.13
C PRO A 199 3.80 22.85 -4.25
N LYS A 200 2.50 23.04 -3.92
CA LYS A 200 1.41 22.92 -4.91
C LYS A 200 1.49 23.92 -6.06
N ASP A 201 2.06 25.10 -5.83
CA ASP A 201 2.28 26.12 -6.86
C ASP A 201 3.38 25.73 -7.88
N LYS A 202 4.22 24.76 -7.52
CA LYS A 202 5.25 24.21 -8.41
C LYS A 202 4.81 22.94 -9.15
N VAL A 203 3.67 22.35 -8.82
CA VAL A 203 3.20 21.10 -9.45
C VAL A 203 2.88 21.28 -10.95
N ALA A 204 2.49 22.47 -11.38
CA ALA A 204 2.30 22.78 -12.80
C ALA A 204 3.60 22.70 -13.64
N TYR A 205 4.77 22.68 -13.01
CA TYR A 205 6.08 22.52 -13.67
C TYR A 205 6.53 21.06 -13.79
N LEU A 206 5.72 20.11 -13.34
CA LEU A 206 6.03 18.70 -13.52
C LEU A 206 5.93 18.32 -15.00
N THR A 207 6.97 17.67 -15.47
CA THR A 207 7.09 17.21 -16.86
C THR A 207 7.25 15.67 -16.88
N PRO A 208 7.02 15.02 -18.03
CA PRO A 208 7.27 13.58 -18.17
C PRO A 208 8.71 13.13 -17.86
N ASN A 209 9.66 14.06 -17.79
CA ASN A 209 11.03 13.76 -17.36
C ASN A 209 11.18 13.68 -15.83
N ILE A 210 10.20 14.16 -15.07
CA ILE A 210 10.21 14.18 -13.59
C ILE A 210 9.22 13.15 -13.06
N VAL A 211 7.98 13.17 -13.57
CA VAL A 211 6.92 12.25 -13.17
C VAL A 211 6.62 11.28 -14.31
N SER A 212 6.45 10.02 -13.98
CA SER A 212 6.12 8.95 -14.94
C SER A 212 4.73 8.38 -14.66
N GLU A 213 4.15 7.71 -15.67
CA GLU A 213 2.95 6.88 -15.49
C GLU A 213 3.17 5.90 -14.34
N GLY A 214 2.21 5.86 -13.41
CA GLY A 214 2.24 4.95 -12.27
C GLY A 214 3.11 5.39 -11.09
N ASP A 215 3.73 6.59 -11.15
CA ASP A 215 4.37 7.15 -9.96
C ASP A 215 3.31 7.41 -8.87
N ILE A 216 3.61 7.08 -7.63
CA ILE A 216 2.74 7.34 -6.48
C ILE A 216 2.82 8.81 -6.13
N ILE A 217 1.67 9.46 -6.05
CA ILE A 217 1.52 10.86 -5.64
C ILE A 217 0.95 10.88 -4.21
N ALA A 218 1.77 11.33 -3.26
CA ALA A 218 1.35 11.54 -1.88
C ALA A 218 1.07 13.02 -1.63
N ILE A 219 -0.16 13.37 -1.27
CA ILE A 219 -0.62 14.77 -1.14
C ILE A 219 -0.40 15.25 0.29
N VAL A 220 0.55 16.16 0.42
CA VAL A 220 0.92 16.82 1.67
C VAL A 220 -0.20 17.75 2.14
N THR A 221 -0.49 17.72 3.43
CA THR A 221 -1.57 18.55 4.01
C THR A 221 -1.05 19.57 5.03
N ASN A 222 -1.83 20.63 5.26
CA ASN A 222 -1.62 21.58 6.36
C ASN A 222 -2.52 21.28 7.59
N ILE A 223 -3.21 20.13 7.59
CA ILE A 223 -3.94 19.68 8.77
C ILE A 223 -2.94 19.47 9.91
N GLU A 224 -3.20 20.08 11.07
CA GLU A 224 -2.28 20.04 12.19
C GLU A 224 -2.01 18.61 12.68
N GLY A 225 -0.74 18.25 12.79
CA GLY A 225 -0.28 16.94 13.24
C GLY A 225 -0.33 15.82 12.19
N LEU A 226 -0.93 16.06 11.02
CA LEU A 226 -1.02 15.09 9.92
C LEU A 226 0.03 15.38 8.84
N ASP A 227 0.60 14.34 8.24
CA ASP A 227 1.59 14.44 7.17
C ASP A 227 0.97 14.52 5.78
N PHE A 228 0.15 13.54 5.41
CA PHE A 228 -0.52 13.44 4.13
C PHE A 228 -2.02 13.28 4.32
N SER A 229 -2.81 13.83 3.39
CA SER A 229 -4.27 13.72 3.42
C SER A 229 -4.82 12.76 2.38
N HIS A 230 -4.01 12.41 1.36
CA HIS A 230 -4.46 11.58 0.26
C HIS A 230 -3.28 11.00 -0.52
N VAL A 231 -3.51 9.89 -1.21
CA VAL A 231 -2.53 9.24 -2.09
C VAL A 231 -3.23 8.69 -3.34
N GLY A 232 -2.48 8.52 -4.42
CA GLY A 232 -2.93 7.93 -5.67
C GLY A 232 -1.77 7.74 -6.62
N PHE A 233 -2.05 7.49 -7.89
CA PHE A 233 -1.05 7.33 -8.94
C PHE A 233 -1.12 8.49 -9.95
N ALA A 234 0.02 8.85 -10.50
CA ALA A 234 0.08 9.74 -11.65
C ALA A 234 -0.37 8.97 -12.90
N THR A 235 -1.20 9.61 -13.72
CA THR A 235 -1.53 9.15 -15.06
C THR A 235 -1.61 10.36 -15.99
N PHE A 236 -1.33 10.19 -17.28
CA PHE A 236 -1.39 11.28 -18.24
C PHE A 236 -2.70 11.26 -19.04
N VAL A 237 -3.37 12.41 -19.08
CA VAL A 237 -4.54 12.66 -19.93
C VAL A 237 -4.23 13.90 -20.75
N ASP A 238 -4.27 13.80 -22.08
CA ASP A 238 -3.98 14.88 -23.02
C ASP A 238 -2.62 15.58 -22.76
N GLY A 239 -1.65 14.84 -22.22
CA GLY A 239 -0.29 15.33 -21.92
C GLY A 239 -0.15 16.01 -20.55
N GLU A 240 -1.21 16.13 -19.78
CA GLU A 240 -1.21 16.65 -18.40
C GLU A 240 -1.26 15.53 -17.37
N VAL A 241 -0.65 15.77 -16.20
CA VAL A 241 -0.65 14.81 -15.09
C VAL A 241 -1.99 14.87 -14.37
N HIS A 242 -2.69 13.75 -14.30
CA HIS A 242 -3.91 13.54 -13.53
C HIS A 242 -3.69 12.56 -12.39
N LEU A 243 -4.62 12.55 -11.43
CA LEU A 243 -4.59 11.62 -10.30
C LEU A 243 -5.54 10.44 -10.54
N LEU A 244 -5.00 9.22 -10.59
CA LEU A 244 -5.76 7.97 -10.54
C LEU A 244 -5.81 7.51 -9.09
N HIS A 245 -6.99 7.55 -8.45
CA HIS A 245 -7.11 7.35 -7.01
C HIS A 245 -8.46 6.79 -6.57
N ALA A 246 -8.50 6.17 -5.39
CA ALA A 246 -9.76 5.88 -4.71
C ALA A 246 -10.30 7.18 -4.08
N SER A 247 -11.31 7.75 -4.70
CA SER A 247 -11.88 9.07 -4.35
C SER A 247 -12.96 8.96 -3.28
N SER A 248 -12.69 9.50 -2.08
CA SER A 248 -13.72 9.58 -1.02
C SER A 248 -14.90 10.48 -1.41
N GLY A 249 -14.66 11.48 -2.26
CA GLY A 249 -15.69 12.40 -2.76
C GLY A 249 -16.59 11.79 -3.83
N LYS A 250 -16.03 10.99 -4.74
CA LYS A 250 -16.76 10.28 -5.81
C LYS A 250 -17.23 8.90 -5.40
N LYS A 251 -16.74 8.38 -4.25
CA LYS A 251 -17.07 7.08 -3.68
C LYS A 251 -16.58 5.87 -4.49
N GLU A 252 -15.61 6.05 -5.34
CA GLU A 252 -15.05 5.02 -6.21
C GLU A 252 -13.63 5.36 -6.66
N VAL A 253 -12.96 4.41 -7.29
CA VAL A 253 -11.67 4.62 -7.97
C VAL A 253 -11.93 5.32 -9.30
N ILE A 254 -11.26 6.47 -9.51
CA ILE A 254 -11.40 7.27 -10.72
C ILE A 254 -10.04 7.80 -11.20
N ILE A 255 -9.99 8.21 -12.45
CA ILE A 255 -9.04 9.24 -12.90
C ILE A 255 -9.74 10.58 -12.66
N ASP A 256 -9.16 11.45 -11.81
CA ASP A 256 -9.76 12.76 -11.56
C ASP A 256 -9.80 13.56 -12.87
N PRO A 257 -10.93 14.19 -13.21
CA PRO A 257 -11.07 14.95 -14.46
C PRO A 257 -10.21 16.23 -14.52
N LEU A 258 -9.71 16.68 -13.37
CA LEU A 258 -8.84 17.86 -13.31
C LEU A 258 -7.38 17.45 -13.37
N PRO A 259 -6.52 18.20 -14.07
CA PRO A 259 -5.08 18.09 -13.91
C PRO A 259 -4.66 18.18 -12.45
N LEU A 260 -3.59 17.49 -12.05
CA LEU A 260 -3.13 17.40 -10.67
C LEU A 260 -2.94 18.77 -10.02
N SER A 261 -2.41 19.75 -10.76
CA SER A 261 -2.22 21.13 -10.28
C SER A 261 -3.54 21.80 -9.90
N GLU A 262 -4.58 21.63 -10.71
CA GLU A 262 -5.92 22.17 -10.45
C GLU A 262 -6.63 21.41 -9.33
N TYR A 263 -6.48 20.07 -9.30
CA TYR A 263 -6.98 19.24 -8.20
C TYR A 263 -6.43 19.71 -6.85
N LEU A 264 -5.12 19.97 -6.76
CA LEU A 264 -4.51 20.47 -5.54
C LEU A 264 -4.99 21.88 -5.16
N ALA A 265 -5.18 22.76 -6.16
CA ALA A 265 -5.65 24.13 -5.93
C ALA A 265 -7.07 24.18 -5.35
N LYS A 266 -7.92 23.21 -5.69
CA LYS A 266 -9.31 23.09 -5.22
C LYS A 266 -9.44 22.99 -3.71
N PHE A 267 -8.44 22.44 -3.02
CA PHE A 267 -8.49 22.20 -1.59
C PHE A 267 -7.48 23.08 -0.83
N LYS A 268 -7.98 23.89 0.12
CA LYS A 268 -7.13 24.80 0.91
C LYS A 268 -6.12 24.07 1.79
N HIS A 269 -6.44 22.84 2.20
CA HIS A 269 -5.55 22.04 3.05
C HIS A 269 -4.46 21.28 2.28
N HIS A 270 -4.52 21.21 0.97
CA HIS A 270 -3.44 20.63 0.17
C HIS A 270 -2.27 21.63 0.09
N LYS A 271 -1.09 21.18 0.48
CA LYS A 271 0.12 21.99 0.56
C LYS A 271 1.11 21.71 -0.57
N GLY A 272 1.16 20.49 -1.05
CA GLY A 272 2.05 20.03 -2.10
C GLY A 272 2.00 18.51 -2.24
N ILE A 273 3.05 17.93 -2.82
CA ILE A 273 3.15 16.50 -3.06
C ILE A 273 4.54 15.95 -2.77
N ARG A 274 4.61 14.63 -2.53
CA ARG A 274 5.82 13.81 -2.73
C ARG A 274 5.55 12.80 -3.83
N ILE A 275 6.58 12.45 -4.59
CA ILE A 275 6.51 11.53 -5.71
C ILE A 275 7.35 10.30 -5.38
N LEU A 276 6.80 9.11 -5.59
CA LEU A 276 7.50 7.86 -5.36
C LEU A 276 7.32 6.96 -6.58
N ARG A 277 8.36 6.22 -6.95
CA ARG A 277 8.33 5.26 -8.04
C ARG A 277 8.49 3.86 -7.51
N ALA A 278 7.61 2.96 -7.89
CA ALA A 278 7.77 1.53 -7.61
C ALA A 278 8.93 0.96 -8.42
N ASN A 279 9.76 0.12 -7.78
CA ASN A 279 10.92 -0.53 -8.38
C ASN A 279 10.54 -1.78 -9.17
#